data_80ea15b14d48bc5787f0b96b887d092e
#
_entry.id   80ea15b14d48bc5787f0b96b887d092e
#
_cell.length_a   1.000
_cell.length_b   1.000
_cell.length_c   1.000
_cell.angle_alpha   90.00
_cell.angle_beta   90.00
_cell.angle_gamma   90.00
#
_symmetry.space_group_name_H-M   'P 1'
#
loop_
_entity.id
_entity.type
_entity.pdbx_description
1 polymer ?
#
loop_
_entity_poly.entity_id
_entity_poly.type
_entity_poly.pdbx_seq_one_letter_code
_entity_poly.pdbx_strand_id
1 'polypeptide(L)'
;EQFNFLQADGGVNGTFANVDFSSFSPFLAFSLGYGANGVQIDVARGNALASAAVTANQLGVATSADSLGINQGLPKPLTQLFPAQVGAALDALSGELHAATPMALVESSRYLRDAALSRSVGARAPGAGDAAVTGAWVQAIGGSGKLDGDANAARTQSNTSGLLVGADHQFAGGWQVGGLIGTGRTDS
;
A
#
# COMPACT_ATOMS: atom_id res chain seq x y z
N GLU A 1 23.73 -20.38 1.29
CA GLU A 1 24.70 -19.99 0.26
C GLU A 1 26.09 -19.90 0.89
N GLN A 2 27.13 -20.16 0.09
CA GLN A 2 28.54 -20.15 0.53
C GLN A 2 29.32 -19.19 -0.36
N PHE A 3 30.11 -18.34 0.25
CA PHE A 3 30.97 -17.37 -0.44
C PHE A 3 32.38 -17.45 0.08
N ASN A 4 33.32 -17.88 -0.78
CA ASN A 4 34.75 -17.84 -0.47
C ASN A 4 35.22 -16.39 -0.53
N PHE A 5 35.75 -15.87 0.57
CA PHE A 5 36.29 -14.51 0.62
C PHE A 5 37.77 -14.43 0.89
N LEU A 6 38.39 -15.53 1.33
CA LEU A 6 39.84 -15.64 1.52
C LEU A 6 40.34 -16.98 0.99
N GLN A 7 41.39 -16.93 0.18
CA GLN A 7 42.10 -18.11 -0.31
C GLN A 7 43.60 -17.90 -0.13
N ALA A 8 44.28 -18.91 0.37
CA ALA A 8 45.73 -18.88 0.65
C ALA A 8 46.36 -20.18 0.24
N ASP A 9 47.28 -20.17 -0.73
CA ASP A 9 47.98 -21.37 -1.24
C ASP A 9 48.90 -22.02 -0.18
N GLY A 10 49.35 -21.22 0.79
CA GLY A 10 50.14 -21.68 1.94
C GLY A 10 49.36 -22.27 3.10
N GLY A 11 48.02 -22.34 2.95
CA GLY A 11 47.11 -22.78 3.99
C GLY A 11 46.60 -21.64 4.89
N VAL A 12 45.49 -21.90 5.56
CA VAL A 12 44.88 -21.00 6.57
C VAL A 12 45.10 -21.64 7.95
N ASN A 13 45.74 -20.89 8.86
CA ASN A 13 45.95 -21.33 10.23
C ASN A 13 45.39 -20.30 11.21
N GLY A 14 44.55 -20.76 12.13
CA GLY A 14 43.85 -19.91 13.10
C GLY A 14 42.45 -19.50 12.63
N THR A 15 41.80 -18.68 13.45
CA THR A 15 40.44 -18.15 13.22
C THR A 15 40.38 -16.66 13.49
N PHE A 16 39.43 -15.97 12.90
CA PHE A 16 39.18 -14.56 13.26
C PHE A 16 38.72 -14.45 14.71
N ALA A 17 39.34 -13.56 15.46
CA ALA A 17 39.05 -13.38 16.89
C ALA A 17 37.69 -12.71 17.13
N ASN A 18 37.30 -11.79 16.24
CA ASN A 18 36.04 -11.09 16.31
C ASN A 18 35.41 -11.02 14.90
N VAL A 19 34.14 -11.34 14.83
CA VAL A 19 33.34 -11.24 13.62
C VAL A 19 32.03 -10.55 14.01
N ASP A 20 31.70 -9.46 13.33
CA ASP A 20 30.49 -8.70 13.55
C ASP A 20 29.63 -8.70 12.29
N PHE A 21 28.43 -9.24 12.41
CA PHE A 21 27.40 -9.25 11.36
C PHE A 21 26.20 -8.37 11.70
N SER A 22 26.29 -7.52 12.74
CA SER A 22 25.17 -6.67 13.21
C SER A 22 24.66 -5.67 12.17
N SER A 23 25.48 -5.34 11.16
CA SER A 23 25.11 -4.46 10.05
C SER A 23 24.23 -5.12 8.99
N PHE A 24 24.01 -6.43 9.09
CA PHE A 24 23.17 -7.17 8.16
C PHE A 24 21.76 -7.40 8.71
N SER A 25 20.85 -7.78 7.82
CA SER A 25 19.49 -8.11 8.18
C SER A 25 19.43 -9.27 9.17
N PRO A 26 18.62 -9.20 10.24
CA PRO A 26 18.46 -10.28 11.21
C PRO A 26 17.73 -11.51 10.64
N PHE A 27 17.14 -11.41 9.44
CA PHE A 27 16.53 -12.53 8.73
C PHE A 27 17.55 -13.40 7.99
N LEU A 28 18.83 -13.00 8.02
CA LEU A 28 19.97 -13.77 7.53
C LEU A 28 20.87 -14.16 8.71
N ALA A 29 21.33 -15.37 8.71
CA ALA A 29 22.34 -15.87 9.64
C ALA A 29 23.65 -16.09 8.89
N PHE A 30 24.72 -15.59 9.46
CA PHE A 30 26.07 -15.69 8.90
C PHE A 30 26.97 -16.50 9.82
N SER A 31 27.79 -17.34 9.23
CA SER A 31 28.85 -18.04 9.94
C SER A 31 30.09 -18.16 9.07
N LEU A 32 31.27 -18.33 9.68
CA LEU A 32 32.50 -18.56 8.97
C LEU A 32 32.86 -20.05 8.95
N GLY A 33 33.08 -20.55 7.74
CA GLY A 33 33.65 -21.88 7.51
C GLY A 33 35.14 -21.77 7.23
N TYR A 34 35.96 -22.54 7.93
CA TYR A 34 37.40 -22.56 7.76
C TYR A 34 37.81 -23.88 7.08
N GLY A 35 38.40 -23.74 5.91
CA GLY A 35 39.01 -24.86 5.17
C GLY A 35 40.55 -24.83 5.25
N ALA A 36 41.20 -25.85 4.73
CA ALA A 36 42.67 -25.95 4.72
C ALA A 36 43.34 -24.75 4.02
N ASN A 37 42.75 -24.27 2.91
CA ASN A 37 43.32 -23.23 2.07
C ASN A 37 42.39 -22.02 1.88
N GLY A 38 41.35 -21.89 2.69
CA GLY A 38 40.40 -20.76 2.51
C GLY A 38 39.45 -20.58 3.66
N VAL A 39 38.82 -19.42 3.68
CA VAL A 39 37.73 -19.11 4.58
C VAL A 39 36.51 -18.67 3.75
N GLN A 40 35.37 -19.21 4.09
CA GLN A 40 34.09 -18.92 3.46
C GLN A 40 33.13 -18.31 4.45
N ILE A 41 32.16 -17.51 3.92
CA ILE A 41 31.00 -17.10 4.64
C ILE A 41 29.84 -18.01 4.25
N ASP A 42 29.25 -18.65 5.22
CA ASP A 42 28.03 -19.41 5.07
C ASP A 42 26.85 -18.52 5.41
N VAL A 43 25.91 -18.39 4.47
CA VAL A 43 24.68 -17.61 4.63
C VAL A 43 23.50 -18.56 4.70
N ALA A 44 22.79 -18.51 5.80
CA ALA A 44 21.57 -19.27 6.05
C ALA A 44 20.41 -18.34 6.38
N ARG A 45 19.23 -18.89 6.55
CA ARG A 45 18.08 -18.14 7.09
C ARG A 45 18.34 -17.87 8.57
N GLY A 46 18.12 -16.61 8.96
CA GLY A 46 18.14 -16.15 10.34
C GLY A 46 16.75 -16.24 10.99
N ASN A 47 16.27 -15.12 11.52
CA ASN A 47 14.94 -15.05 12.11
C ASN A 47 13.85 -15.29 11.05
N ALA A 48 12.70 -15.81 11.47
CA ALA A 48 11.55 -15.92 10.59
C ALA A 48 10.99 -14.54 10.24
N LEU A 49 10.58 -14.33 9.00
CA LEU A 49 9.92 -13.10 8.56
C LEU A 49 8.63 -12.85 9.35
N ALA A 50 7.95 -13.90 9.77
CA ALA A 50 6.76 -13.86 10.63
C ALA A 50 7.02 -13.15 11.97
N SER A 51 8.27 -13.09 12.45
CA SER A 51 8.63 -12.38 13.68
C SER A 51 8.52 -10.85 13.55
N ALA A 52 8.50 -10.31 12.33
CA ALA A 52 8.32 -8.88 12.07
C ALA A 52 6.89 -8.51 11.69
N ALA A 53 5.98 -9.47 11.59
CA ALA A 53 4.58 -9.22 11.26
C ALA A 53 3.83 -8.63 12.47
N VAL A 54 3.05 -7.60 12.23
CA VAL A 54 2.24 -6.89 13.23
C VAL A 54 0.75 -7.15 13.01
N THR A 55 0.32 -7.32 11.76
CA THR A 55 -1.07 -7.60 11.41
C THR A 55 -1.26 -9.06 11.00
N ALA A 56 -2.50 -9.55 11.01
CA ALA A 56 -2.83 -10.91 10.57
C ALA A 56 -2.51 -11.11 9.09
N ASN A 57 -2.73 -10.09 8.25
CA ASN A 57 -2.41 -10.13 6.83
C ASN A 57 -0.89 -10.22 6.60
N GLN A 58 -0.10 -9.41 7.30
CA GLN A 58 1.37 -9.51 7.27
C GLN A 58 1.84 -10.88 7.72
N LEU A 59 1.24 -11.44 8.78
CA LEU A 59 1.59 -12.76 9.29
C LEU A 59 1.32 -13.86 8.26
N GLY A 60 0.19 -13.80 7.55
CA GLY A 60 -0.14 -14.76 6.49
C GLY A 60 0.87 -14.74 5.35
N VAL A 61 1.26 -13.55 4.87
CA VAL A 61 2.27 -13.38 3.83
C VAL A 61 3.64 -13.85 4.31
N ALA A 62 4.05 -13.42 5.50
CA ALA A 62 5.35 -13.78 6.07
C ALA A 62 5.50 -15.28 6.29
N THR A 63 4.47 -15.93 6.84
CA THR A 63 4.45 -17.40 7.04
C THR A 63 4.53 -18.14 5.71
N SER A 64 3.83 -17.65 4.67
CA SER A 64 3.90 -18.21 3.33
C SER A 64 5.31 -18.07 2.75
N ALA A 65 5.93 -16.89 2.90
CA ALA A 65 7.31 -16.66 2.47
C ALA A 65 8.31 -17.53 3.26
N ASP A 66 8.09 -17.69 4.57
CA ASP A 66 8.94 -18.54 5.42
C ASP A 66 8.88 -20.03 5.05
N SER A 67 7.75 -20.49 4.48
CA SER A 67 7.61 -21.88 4.00
C SER A 67 8.40 -22.18 2.74
N LEU A 68 8.81 -21.15 1.99
CA LEU A 68 9.59 -21.29 0.76
C LEU A 68 11.10 -21.37 1.06
N GLY A 69 11.87 -21.99 0.17
CA GLY A 69 13.34 -22.00 0.27
C GLY A 69 13.94 -20.61 0.10
N ILE A 70 15.02 -20.31 0.81
CA ILE A 70 15.70 -18.99 0.79
C ILE A 70 16.07 -18.51 -0.63
N ASN A 71 16.33 -19.44 -1.54
CA ASN A 71 16.71 -19.16 -2.93
C ASN A 71 15.50 -19.08 -3.88
N GLN A 72 14.28 -19.23 -3.38
CA GLN A 72 13.07 -19.07 -4.17
C GLN A 72 12.64 -17.60 -4.19
N GLY A 73 12.24 -17.12 -5.34
CA GLY A 73 12.00 -15.73 -5.73
C GLY A 73 11.59 -14.73 -4.65
N LEU A 74 10.49 -14.96 -3.92
CA LEU A 74 9.95 -14.01 -2.97
C LEU A 74 10.72 -13.88 -1.63
N PRO A 75 11.17 -14.97 -0.99
CA PRO A 75 11.86 -14.85 0.30
C PRO A 75 13.18 -14.09 0.20
N LYS A 76 13.92 -14.25 -0.88
CA LYS A 76 15.28 -13.68 -1.04
C LYS A 76 15.30 -12.16 -0.87
N PRO A 77 14.50 -11.35 -1.55
CA PRO A 77 14.47 -9.90 -1.32
C PRO A 77 13.97 -9.52 0.08
N LEU A 78 12.99 -10.24 0.64
CA LEU A 78 12.46 -9.95 1.97
C LEU A 78 13.48 -10.17 3.08
N THR A 79 14.29 -11.23 3.00
CA THR A 79 15.31 -11.52 4.00
C THR A 79 16.47 -10.52 4.01
N GLN A 80 16.61 -9.71 2.98
CA GLN A 80 17.63 -8.64 2.92
C GLN A 80 17.14 -7.33 3.58
N LEU A 81 15.86 -7.21 3.89
CA LEU A 81 15.29 -6.04 4.51
C LEU A 81 15.50 -6.06 6.03
N PHE A 82 15.53 -4.88 6.64
CA PHE A 82 15.48 -4.75 8.10
C PHE A 82 14.02 -4.81 8.60
N PRO A 83 13.78 -5.14 9.88
CA PRO A 83 12.42 -5.30 10.43
C PRO A 83 11.50 -4.09 10.17
N ALA A 84 12.04 -2.87 10.23
CA ALA A 84 11.27 -1.65 9.95
C ALA A 84 10.79 -1.53 8.49
N GLN A 85 11.44 -2.21 7.55
CA GLN A 85 11.12 -2.19 6.12
C GLN A 85 10.24 -3.38 5.72
N VAL A 86 10.40 -4.50 6.42
CA VAL A 86 9.67 -5.75 6.13
C VAL A 86 8.16 -5.55 6.28
N GLY A 87 7.70 -4.83 7.31
CA GLY A 87 6.28 -4.55 7.52
C GLY A 87 5.62 -3.94 6.29
N ALA A 88 6.18 -2.86 5.75
CA ALA A 88 5.66 -2.21 4.54
C ALA A 88 5.70 -3.13 3.30
N ALA A 89 6.73 -3.95 3.17
CA ALA A 89 6.81 -4.93 2.08
C ALA A 89 5.76 -6.04 2.22
N LEU A 90 5.48 -6.50 3.43
CA LEU A 90 4.43 -7.48 3.70
C LEU A 90 3.04 -6.90 3.44
N ASP A 91 2.78 -5.63 3.79
CA ASP A 91 1.53 -4.93 3.46
C ASP A 91 1.33 -4.83 1.95
N ALA A 92 2.37 -4.46 1.20
CA ALA A 92 2.29 -4.39 -0.26
C ALA A 92 2.00 -5.75 -0.91
N LEU A 93 2.47 -6.85 -0.30
CA LEU A 93 2.27 -8.21 -0.76
C LEU A 93 0.95 -8.83 -0.29
N SER A 94 0.33 -8.29 0.74
CA SER A 94 -0.93 -8.80 1.30
C SER A 94 -2.14 -8.63 0.38
N GLY A 95 -2.03 -7.72 -0.59
CA GLY A 95 -3.13 -7.37 -1.48
C GLY A 95 -4.16 -6.41 -0.88
N GLU A 96 -3.93 -5.87 0.32
CA GLU A 96 -4.82 -4.90 0.97
C GLU A 96 -5.10 -3.69 0.07
N LEU A 97 -4.09 -3.23 -0.66
CA LEU A 97 -4.23 -2.11 -1.59
C LEU A 97 -5.29 -2.39 -2.67
N HIS A 98 -5.36 -3.64 -3.16
CA HIS A 98 -6.36 -4.04 -4.15
C HIS A 98 -7.77 -4.10 -3.57
N ALA A 99 -7.90 -4.43 -2.29
CA ALA A 99 -9.20 -4.42 -1.60
C ALA A 99 -9.64 -2.98 -1.24
N ALA A 100 -8.72 -2.10 -0.89
CA ALA A 100 -9.01 -0.71 -0.54
C ALA A 100 -9.40 0.15 -1.76
N THR A 101 -8.86 -0.13 -2.95
CA THR A 101 -9.11 0.65 -4.17
C THR A 101 -10.59 0.73 -4.56
N PRO A 102 -11.37 -0.37 -4.64
CA PRO A 102 -12.80 -0.28 -4.93
C PRO A 102 -13.57 0.53 -3.89
N MET A 103 -13.20 0.44 -2.62
CA MET A 103 -13.85 1.20 -1.54
C MET A 103 -13.60 2.71 -1.70
N ALA A 104 -12.40 3.12 -2.05
CA ALA A 104 -12.06 4.50 -2.36
C ALA A 104 -12.84 5.03 -3.57
N LEU A 105 -13.06 4.21 -4.61
CA LEU A 105 -13.85 4.56 -5.78
C LEU A 105 -15.34 4.72 -5.43
N VAL A 106 -15.89 3.84 -4.61
CA VAL A 106 -17.29 3.96 -4.14
C VAL A 106 -17.46 5.22 -3.29
N GLU A 107 -16.52 5.50 -2.40
CA GLU A 107 -16.55 6.70 -1.58
C GLU A 107 -16.42 7.97 -2.44
N SER A 108 -15.55 7.99 -3.43
CA SER A 108 -15.39 9.13 -4.35
C SER A 108 -16.66 9.39 -5.17
N SER A 109 -17.43 8.35 -5.50
CA SER A 109 -18.70 8.48 -6.22
C SER A 109 -19.76 9.27 -5.43
N ARG A 110 -19.61 9.36 -4.10
CA ARG A 110 -20.50 10.16 -3.24
C ARG A 110 -20.51 11.62 -3.66
N TYR A 111 -19.36 12.19 -3.98
CA TYR A 111 -19.27 13.60 -4.38
C TYR A 111 -20.08 13.91 -5.64
N LEU A 112 -20.09 12.99 -6.61
CA LEU A 112 -20.92 13.13 -7.81
C LEU A 112 -22.42 13.07 -7.49
N ARG A 113 -22.82 12.11 -6.65
CA ARG A 113 -24.22 11.96 -6.24
C ARG A 113 -24.70 13.18 -5.45
N ASP A 114 -23.88 13.63 -4.48
CA ASP A 114 -24.22 14.79 -3.65
C ASP A 114 -24.32 16.06 -4.49
N ALA A 115 -23.45 16.25 -5.46
CA ALA A 115 -23.55 17.37 -6.41
C ALA A 115 -24.85 17.33 -7.22
N ALA A 116 -25.21 16.18 -7.77
CA ALA A 116 -26.45 16.01 -8.53
C ALA A 116 -27.70 16.20 -7.65
N LEU A 117 -27.71 15.62 -6.44
CA LEU A 117 -28.84 15.73 -5.51
C LEU A 117 -29.02 17.14 -4.97
N SER A 118 -27.92 17.84 -4.63
CA SER A 118 -27.99 19.20 -4.13
C SER A 118 -28.60 20.17 -5.17
N ARG A 119 -28.31 19.94 -6.46
CA ARG A 119 -28.91 20.70 -7.55
C ARG A 119 -30.42 20.42 -7.67
N SER A 120 -30.83 19.15 -7.59
CA SER A 120 -32.25 18.78 -7.68
C SER A 120 -33.09 19.31 -6.52
N VAL A 121 -32.50 19.36 -5.31
CA VAL A 121 -33.16 19.93 -4.11
C VAL A 121 -33.22 21.46 -4.19
N GLY A 122 -32.13 22.10 -4.62
CA GLY A 122 -32.08 23.57 -4.77
C GLY A 122 -33.08 24.11 -5.78
N ALA A 123 -33.34 23.36 -6.84
CA ALA A 123 -34.38 23.74 -7.84
C ALA A 123 -35.81 23.66 -7.31
N ARG A 124 -36.06 22.97 -6.20
CA ARG A 124 -37.37 22.87 -5.51
C ARG A 124 -37.52 23.83 -4.34
N ALA A 125 -36.60 24.77 -4.16
CA ALA A 125 -36.70 25.75 -3.08
C ALA A 125 -38.01 26.56 -3.22
N PRO A 126 -38.73 26.86 -2.11
CA PRO A 126 -39.91 27.68 -2.12
C PRO A 126 -39.61 29.06 -2.74
N GLY A 127 -40.33 29.41 -3.83
CA GLY A 127 -40.10 30.66 -4.57
C GLY A 127 -39.39 30.49 -5.93
N ALA A 128 -38.91 29.31 -6.29
CA ALA A 128 -38.55 29.00 -7.67
C ALA A 128 -39.85 28.90 -8.48
N GLY A 129 -40.14 29.92 -9.27
CA GLY A 129 -41.38 29.99 -10.08
C GLY A 129 -41.38 28.89 -11.17
N ASP A 130 -42.57 28.68 -11.79
CA ASP A 130 -42.78 27.72 -12.90
C ASP A 130 -42.06 28.11 -14.22
N ALA A 131 -41.15 29.05 -14.17
CA ALA A 131 -40.40 29.49 -15.34
C ALA A 131 -39.30 28.46 -15.71
N ALA A 132 -39.24 28.16 -17.00
CA ALA A 132 -38.14 27.36 -17.54
C ALA A 132 -36.79 28.09 -17.36
N VAL A 133 -35.86 27.49 -16.64
CA VAL A 133 -34.55 28.09 -16.34
C VAL A 133 -33.45 27.13 -16.75
N THR A 134 -32.48 27.62 -17.50
CA THR A 134 -31.26 26.92 -17.82
C THR A 134 -30.12 27.45 -16.95
N GLY A 135 -29.42 26.56 -16.26
CA GLY A 135 -28.26 26.89 -15.43
C GLY A 135 -27.02 26.09 -15.82
N ALA A 136 -25.86 26.74 -15.75
CA ALA A 136 -24.58 26.08 -15.77
C ALA A 136 -23.86 26.33 -14.45
N TRP A 137 -23.08 25.37 -13.98
CA TRP A 137 -22.43 25.47 -12.68
C TRP A 137 -21.08 24.76 -12.65
N VAL A 138 -20.24 25.18 -11.74
CA VAL A 138 -18.93 24.57 -11.45
C VAL A 138 -18.85 24.35 -9.96
N GLN A 139 -18.33 23.21 -9.54
CA GLN A 139 -18.15 22.87 -8.14
C GLN A 139 -16.78 22.23 -7.94
N ALA A 140 -16.00 22.77 -7.02
CA ALA A 140 -14.80 22.10 -6.51
C ALA A 140 -15.22 21.07 -5.46
N ILE A 141 -14.61 19.92 -5.50
CA ILE A 141 -14.76 18.85 -4.50
C ILE A 141 -13.45 18.61 -3.78
N GLY A 142 -13.52 18.29 -2.52
CA GLY A 142 -12.38 17.95 -1.70
C GLY A 142 -12.81 17.20 -0.46
N GLY A 143 -12.00 16.23 -0.07
CA GLY A 143 -12.23 15.47 1.14
C GLY A 143 -11.04 14.62 1.52
N SER A 144 -10.95 14.29 2.80
CA SER A 144 -10.00 13.33 3.33
C SER A 144 -10.74 12.22 4.03
N GLY A 145 -10.37 10.99 3.73
CA GLY A 145 -10.82 9.79 4.41
C GLY A 145 -9.68 9.19 5.21
N LYS A 146 -10.01 8.62 6.36
CA LYS A 146 -9.06 7.92 7.20
C LYS A 146 -9.73 6.65 7.71
N LEU A 147 -9.12 5.53 7.37
CA LEU A 147 -9.49 4.24 7.90
C LEU A 147 -8.43 3.84 8.92
N ASP A 148 -8.80 3.77 10.18
CA ASP A 148 -7.86 3.31 11.19
C ASP A 148 -7.61 1.82 11.00
N GLY A 149 -6.33 1.45 11.09
CA GLY A 149 -5.92 0.06 11.05
C GLY A 149 -6.42 -0.70 12.28
N ASP A 150 -6.51 -1.99 12.14
CA ASP A 150 -6.83 -2.92 13.23
C ASP A 150 -5.79 -4.06 13.27
N ALA A 151 -6.07 -5.11 14.03
CA ALA A 151 -5.19 -6.28 14.12
C ALA A 151 -5.08 -7.07 12.80
N ASN A 152 -5.92 -6.78 11.82
CA ASN A 152 -6.00 -7.50 10.55
C ASN A 152 -5.44 -6.72 9.35
N ALA A 153 -5.57 -5.40 9.36
CA ALA A 153 -5.18 -4.55 8.25
C ALA A 153 -4.45 -3.28 8.72
N ALA A 154 -3.56 -2.78 7.89
CA ALA A 154 -2.85 -1.53 8.13
C ALA A 154 -3.78 -0.31 7.99
N ARG A 155 -3.37 0.81 8.59
CA ARG A 155 -4.09 2.08 8.49
C ARG A 155 -4.00 2.62 7.05
N THR A 156 -5.14 3.06 6.52
CA THR A 156 -5.21 3.72 5.21
C THR A 156 -5.72 5.16 5.34
N GLN A 157 -5.10 6.07 4.63
CA GLN A 157 -5.52 7.47 4.54
C GLN A 157 -5.68 7.83 3.07
N SER A 158 -6.81 8.42 2.70
CA SER A 158 -7.09 8.86 1.34
C SER A 158 -7.41 10.35 1.29
N ASN A 159 -6.91 11.03 0.27
CA ASN A 159 -7.24 12.42 -0.03
C ASN A 159 -7.82 12.51 -1.43
N THR A 160 -9.02 13.09 -1.53
CA THR A 160 -9.70 13.26 -2.82
C THR A 160 -9.83 14.74 -3.12
N SER A 161 -9.52 15.14 -4.35
CA SER A 161 -9.73 16.49 -4.86
C SER A 161 -10.21 16.43 -6.30
N GLY A 162 -11.03 17.41 -6.72
CA GLY A 162 -11.54 17.42 -8.08
C GLY A 162 -12.39 18.62 -8.42
N LEU A 163 -12.87 18.64 -9.65
CA LEU A 163 -13.71 19.67 -10.20
C LEU A 163 -14.87 19.02 -10.96
N LEU A 164 -16.09 19.50 -10.70
CA LEU A 164 -17.30 19.11 -11.41
C LEU A 164 -17.83 20.31 -12.19
N VAL A 165 -18.30 20.05 -13.40
CA VAL A 165 -18.98 21.03 -14.25
C VAL A 165 -20.29 20.42 -14.70
N GLY A 166 -21.37 21.17 -14.65
CA GLY A 166 -22.67 20.66 -15.07
C GLY A 166 -23.54 21.75 -15.64
N ALA A 167 -24.60 21.31 -16.32
CA ALA A 167 -25.69 22.15 -16.78
C ALA A 167 -27.00 21.44 -16.55
N ASP A 168 -28.04 22.22 -16.21
CA ASP A 168 -29.39 21.73 -15.99
C ASP A 168 -30.41 22.67 -16.60
N HIS A 169 -31.54 22.09 -16.97
CA HIS A 169 -32.70 22.81 -17.48
C HIS A 169 -33.95 22.40 -16.70
N GLN A 170 -34.63 23.38 -16.16
CA GLN A 170 -35.89 23.18 -15.50
C GLN A 170 -37.03 23.51 -16.49
N PHE A 171 -37.94 22.60 -16.68
CA PHE A 171 -39.12 22.74 -17.52
C PHE A 171 -40.31 23.30 -16.74
N ALA A 172 -41.19 23.98 -17.42
CA ALA A 172 -42.51 24.31 -16.88
C ALA A 172 -43.22 23.00 -16.47
N GLY A 173 -43.70 22.93 -15.23
CA GLY A 173 -44.25 21.69 -14.67
C GLY A 173 -43.31 20.92 -13.72
N GLY A 174 -42.17 21.52 -13.36
CA GLY A 174 -41.32 21.05 -12.26
C GLY A 174 -40.35 19.93 -12.61
N TRP A 175 -40.24 19.53 -13.87
CA TRP A 175 -39.23 18.60 -14.31
C TRP A 175 -37.87 19.30 -14.47
N GLN A 176 -36.83 18.66 -13.98
CA GLN A 176 -35.45 19.11 -14.20
C GLN A 176 -34.65 18.01 -14.86
N VAL A 177 -33.93 18.34 -15.93
CA VAL A 177 -33.02 17.46 -16.64
C VAL A 177 -31.66 18.14 -16.70
N GLY A 178 -30.60 17.43 -16.36
CA GLY A 178 -29.27 17.96 -16.38
C GLY A 178 -28.22 16.86 -16.57
N GLY A 179 -27.00 17.31 -16.82
CA GLY A 179 -25.83 16.46 -16.90
C GLY A 179 -24.66 17.10 -16.20
N LEU A 180 -23.75 16.28 -15.75
CA LEU A 180 -22.50 16.73 -15.17
C LEU A 180 -21.34 15.85 -15.63
N ILE A 181 -20.16 16.45 -15.68
CA ILE A 181 -18.90 15.78 -15.92
C ILE A 181 -17.88 16.29 -14.90
N GLY A 182 -16.95 15.46 -14.51
CA GLY A 182 -15.94 15.87 -13.57
C GLY A 182 -14.63 15.13 -13.74
N THR A 183 -13.60 15.70 -13.15
CA THR A 183 -12.30 15.09 -12.99
C THR A 183 -11.92 15.14 -11.52
N GLY A 184 -11.29 14.10 -11.05
CA GLY A 184 -10.82 14.03 -9.67
C GLY A 184 -9.62 13.13 -9.55
N ARG A 185 -8.88 13.34 -8.48
CA ARG A 185 -7.74 12.52 -8.08
C ARG A 185 -7.95 12.07 -6.64
N THR A 186 -7.68 10.81 -6.39
CA THR A 186 -7.61 10.24 -5.05
C THR A 186 -6.21 9.67 -4.85
N ASP A 187 -5.54 10.15 -3.82
CA ASP A 187 -4.23 9.64 -3.36
C ASP A 187 -4.46 8.87 -2.04
N SER A 188 -3.88 7.70 -1.90
CA SER A 188 -3.94 6.83 -0.71
C SER A 188 -2.57 6.31 -0.34
#